data_20b74a7d54710c12e9a032bd7671cac7
#
_entry.id   20b74a7d54710c12e9a032bd7671cac7
#
_cell.length_a   1.000
_cell.length_b   1.000
_cell.length_c   1.000
_cell.angle_alpha   90.00
_cell.angle_beta   90.00
_cell.angle_gamma   90.00
#
_symmetry.space_group_name_H-M   'P 1'
#
loop_
_entity.id
_entity.type
_entity.pdbx_description
1 polymer ?
#
loop_
_entity_poly.entity_id
_entity_poly.type
_entity_poly.pdbx_seq_one_letter_code
_entity_poly.pdbx_strand_id
1 'polypeptide(L)'
;MCIVAIAWQLFDEVPLVLLSNRDEFLQRPTEPLHQWPDKPIYAGRDQQSGGTWLGIHQVMHDGLYEQNGRWAAVLNFRDGVQAEADERSRGALVTDFLTSDKSPMDFARQIELQDYAGFNLIIGDALQAVMVNNRGHAPSPLYAGLHVVSNGQPDDGWFKTEKLRGRLRQEVLPLIAEDSLPAYWQDAAYAVLSDNRQAPADQLPDTGMSREVEQMLSSVYIEPVAFDQRQAPLPTYGTRTQSILTLRQDKHKGASSKTTATLVSREASAAATGT
;
A
#
# COMPACT_ATOMS: atom_id res chain seq x y z
N MET A 1 -0.86 -2.84 -10.06
CA MET A 1 -1.35 -3.81 -9.04
C MET A 1 -0.51 -3.65 -7.82
N CYS A 2 -0.94 -4.07 -6.64
CA CYS A 2 -0.18 -3.80 -5.41
C CYS A 2 -0.40 -4.93 -4.41
N ILE A 3 0.43 -4.97 -3.38
CA ILE A 3 0.19 -5.77 -2.18
C ILE A 3 0.51 -4.91 -0.97
N VAL A 4 -0.28 -5.03 0.07
CA VAL A 4 -0.05 -4.36 1.35
C VAL A 4 -0.18 -5.36 2.50
N ALA A 5 0.72 -5.26 3.46
CA ALA A 5 0.64 -5.97 4.73
C ALA A 5 0.59 -4.95 5.86
N ILE A 6 -0.29 -5.16 6.82
CA ILE A 6 -0.58 -4.24 7.91
C ILE A 6 -0.53 -5.02 9.22
N ALA A 7 0.48 -4.77 10.05
CA ALA A 7 0.47 -5.15 11.45
C ALA A 7 -0.20 -4.02 12.23
N TRP A 8 -1.45 -4.24 12.62
CA TRP A 8 -2.28 -3.26 13.30
C TRP A 8 -2.42 -3.60 14.77
N GLN A 9 -2.05 -2.67 15.66
CA GLN A 9 -2.17 -2.81 17.13
C GLN A 9 -1.53 -4.11 17.68
N LEU A 10 -0.46 -4.59 17.06
CA LEU A 10 0.32 -5.73 17.56
C LEU A 10 1.40 -5.33 18.57
N PHE A 11 1.79 -4.07 18.57
CA PHE A 11 2.85 -3.53 19.42
C PHE A 11 2.36 -2.24 20.10
N ASP A 12 2.59 -2.12 21.39
CA ASP A 12 2.09 -1.01 22.21
C ASP A 12 2.58 0.37 21.78
N GLU A 13 3.88 0.47 21.38
CA GLU A 13 4.49 1.74 20.98
C GLU A 13 4.46 1.97 19.48
N VAL A 14 4.19 0.91 18.71
CA VAL A 14 4.12 0.96 17.23
C VAL A 14 2.79 0.37 16.77
N PRO A 15 1.68 1.12 16.94
CA PRO A 15 0.34 0.60 16.61
C PRO A 15 0.16 0.28 15.13
N LEU A 16 0.99 0.83 14.24
CA LEU A 16 0.95 0.52 12.81
C LEU A 16 2.34 0.22 12.27
N VAL A 17 2.47 -0.93 11.61
CA VAL A 17 3.53 -1.20 10.64
C VAL A 17 2.84 -1.63 9.34
N LEU A 18 3.01 -0.84 8.27
CA LEU A 18 2.48 -1.13 6.96
C LEU A 18 3.63 -1.28 5.96
N LEU A 19 3.62 -2.38 5.23
CA LEU A 19 4.56 -2.68 4.16
C LEU A 19 3.81 -2.79 2.83
N SER A 20 4.33 -2.20 1.76
CA SER A 20 3.65 -2.19 0.47
C SER A 20 4.61 -2.28 -0.72
N ASN A 21 4.21 -3.05 -1.74
CA ASN A 21 4.73 -2.94 -3.09
C ASN A 21 3.68 -2.26 -3.98
N ARG A 22 4.10 -1.23 -4.73
CA ARG A 22 3.35 -0.67 -5.85
C ARG A 22 3.85 -1.28 -7.15
N ASP A 23 2.99 -2.03 -7.81
CA ASP A 23 3.26 -2.59 -9.12
C ASP A 23 2.57 -1.74 -10.19
N GLU A 24 3.34 -1.27 -11.16
CA GLU A 24 2.86 -0.32 -12.16
C GLU A 24 3.71 -0.41 -13.44
N PHE A 25 3.20 0.17 -14.51
CA PHE A 25 4.01 0.42 -15.70
C PHE A 25 5.17 1.35 -15.38
N LEU A 26 6.40 0.93 -15.69
CA LEU A 26 7.60 1.69 -15.32
C LEU A 26 7.70 3.03 -16.05
N GLN A 27 7.05 3.16 -17.20
CA GLN A 27 6.95 4.40 -17.97
C GLN A 27 5.96 5.41 -17.39
N ARG A 28 5.05 4.99 -16.47
CA ARG A 28 4.07 5.89 -15.87
C ARG A 28 4.77 6.97 -15.03
N PRO A 29 4.62 8.27 -15.35
CA PRO A 29 5.35 9.32 -14.66
C PRO A 29 4.92 9.39 -13.19
N THR A 30 5.90 9.34 -12.29
CA THR A 30 5.69 9.31 -10.84
C THR A 30 6.79 10.11 -10.15
N GLU A 31 6.41 10.99 -9.24
CA GLU A 31 7.35 11.66 -8.33
C GLU A 31 7.69 10.75 -7.14
N PRO A 32 8.94 10.76 -6.68
CA PRO A 32 9.32 10.04 -5.48
C PRO A 32 8.64 10.62 -4.23
N LEU A 33 8.87 9.99 -3.09
CA LEU A 33 8.33 10.42 -1.80
C LEU A 33 8.80 11.84 -1.44
N HIS A 34 7.86 12.77 -1.23
CA HIS A 34 8.13 14.16 -0.87
C HIS A 34 6.95 14.81 -0.15
N GLN A 35 7.20 15.96 0.50
CA GLN A 35 6.12 16.83 0.99
C GLN A 35 5.48 17.56 -0.18
N TRP A 36 4.17 17.39 -0.37
CA TRP A 36 3.47 18.08 -1.43
C TRP A 36 3.37 19.58 -1.16
N PRO A 37 3.64 20.43 -2.15
CA PRO A 37 3.61 21.88 -1.94
C PRO A 37 2.17 22.43 -1.87
N ASP A 38 1.19 21.71 -2.43
CA ASP A 38 -0.18 22.14 -2.61
C ASP A 38 -1.16 21.49 -1.61
N LYS A 39 -0.72 20.49 -0.84
CA LYS A 39 -1.58 19.75 0.10
C LYS A 39 -0.78 19.29 1.33
N PRO A 40 -1.45 19.10 2.47
CA PRO A 40 -0.83 18.57 3.70
C PRO A 40 -0.57 17.06 3.59
N ILE A 41 0.18 16.66 2.58
CA ILE A 41 0.41 15.25 2.25
C ILE A 41 1.91 15.00 2.07
N TYR A 42 2.41 13.96 2.72
CA TYR A 42 3.73 13.40 2.45
C TYR A 42 3.55 12.04 1.77
N ALA A 43 3.90 11.96 0.50
CA ALA A 43 3.67 10.79 -0.37
C ALA A 43 4.48 10.89 -1.66
N GLY A 44 4.62 9.78 -2.39
CA GLY A 44 4.91 9.82 -3.81
C GLY A 44 3.70 10.36 -4.59
N ARG A 45 3.90 10.90 -5.79
CA ARG A 45 2.80 11.45 -6.60
C ARG A 45 2.74 10.81 -7.98
N ASP A 46 1.60 10.27 -8.32
CA ASP A 46 1.30 9.82 -9.67
C ASP A 46 1.02 11.05 -10.54
N GLN A 47 1.94 11.39 -11.44
CA GLN A 47 1.83 12.61 -12.25
C GLN A 47 0.73 12.53 -13.32
N GLN A 48 0.33 11.32 -13.73
CA GLN A 48 -0.72 11.15 -14.71
C GLN A 48 -2.10 11.44 -14.13
N SER A 49 -2.34 11.01 -12.87
CA SER A 49 -3.65 11.15 -12.21
C SER A 49 -3.67 12.23 -11.12
N GLY A 50 -2.52 12.76 -10.72
CA GLY A 50 -2.37 13.79 -9.67
C GLY A 50 -2.57 13.28 -8.24
N GLY A 51 -2.93 12.01 -8.04
CA GLY A 51 -3.15 11.37 -6.74
C GLY A 51 -1.96 10.55 -6.24
N THR A 52 -2.20 9.72 -5.21
CA THR A 52 -1.19 8.79 -4.68
C THR A 52 -1.81 7.44 -4.30
N TRP A 53 -0.95 6.43 -4.10
CA TRP A 53 -1.33 5.07 -3.69
C TRP A 53 -1.15 4.80 -2.21
N LEU A 54 -0.25 5.56 -1.55
CA LEU A 54 0.07 5.47 -0.13
C LEU A 54 0.60 6.82 0.35
N GLY A 55 0.12 7.30 1.46
CA GLY A 55 0.58 8.57 2.03
C GLY A 55 0.15 8.79 3.46
N ILE A 56 0.67 9.86 4.03
CA ILE A 56 0.33 10.35 5.36
C ILE A 56 -0.05 11.83 5.31
N HIS A 57 -0.89 12.25 6.27
CA HIS A 57 -1.10 13.66 6.51
C HIS A 57 0.12 14.27 7.19
N GLN A 58 0.70 15.27 6.58
CA GLN A 58 1.83 16.02 7.11
C GLN A 58 1.81 17.44 6.58
N VAL A 59 2.01 18.40 7.47
CA VAL A 59 2.16 19.83 7.14
C VAL A 59 3.55 20.26 7.55
N MET A 60 4.12 21.21 6.83
CA MET A 60 5.32 21.91 7.26
C MET A 60 4.94 23.33 7.70
N HIS A 61 5.17 23.63 8.97
CA HIS A 61 4.93 24.94 9.55
C HIS A 61 6.19 25.40 10.29
N ASP A 62 6.71 26.58 9.96
CA ASP A 62 7.92 27.17 10.56
C ASP A 62 9.14 26.23 10.61
N GLY A 63 9.31 25.40 9.56
CA GLY A 63 10.42 24.43 9.47
C GLY A 63 10.23 23.17 10.29
N LEU A 64 9.09 22.98 10.93
CA LEU A 64 8.71 21.77 11.67
C LEU A 64 7.60 21.02 10.94
N TYR A 65 7.63 19.69 11.04
CA TYR A 65 6.56 18.85 10.53
C TYR A 65 5.52 18.59 11.61
N GLU A 66 4.26 18.87 11.26
CA GLU A 66 3.10 18.54 12.07
C GLU A 66 2.33 17.40 11.41
N GLN A 67 1.93 16.42 12.21
CA GLN A 67 1.21 15.23 11.77
C GLN A 67 0.04 14.96 12.70
N ASN A 68 -1.05 14.45 12.16
CA ASN A 68 -2.25 14.06 12.92
C ASN A 68 -2.46 12.54 12.99
N GLY A 69 -1.47 11.75 12.57
CA GLY A 69 -1.50 10.31 12.56
C GLY A 69 -2.33 9.69 11.43
N ARG A 70 -2.88 10.48 10.50
CA ARG A 70 -3.69 9.96 9.38
C ARG A 70 -2.81 9.35 8.31
N TRP A 71 -3.27 8.22 7.78
CA TRP A 71 -2.61 7.48 6.71
C TRP A 71 -3.64 6.79 5.81
N ALA A 72 -3.28 6.54 4.57
CA ALA A 72 -4.14 5.87 3.62
C ALA A 72 -3.35 5.09 2.58
N ALA A 73 -3.91 3.96 2.15
CA ALA A 73 -3.39 3.15 1.05
C ALA A 73 -4.54 2.68 0.16
N VAL A 74 -4.34 2.69 -1.17
CA VAL A 74 -5.29 2.17 -2.14
C VAL A 74 -4.62 1.18 -3.08
N LEU A 75 -5.31 0.07 -3.33
CA LEU A 75 -4.91 -0.95 -4.30
C LEU A 75 -5.99 -1.09 -5.35
N ASN A 76 -5.60 -1.38 -6.59
CA ASN A 76 -6.55 -1.76 -7.62
C ASN A 76 -7.20 -3.10 -7.26
N PHE A 77 -8.50 -3.24 -7.51
CA PHE A 77 -9.16 -4.54 -7.50
C PHE A 77 -8.98 -5.20 -8.88
N ARG A 78 -8.75 -6.50 -8.93
CA ARG A 78 -8.52 -7.28 -10.15
C ARG A 78 -9.69 -8.22 -10.39
N ASP A 79 -10.54 -7.85 -11.31
CA ASP A 79 -11.75 -8.57 -11.70
C ASP A 79 -11.92 -8.64 -13.22
N GLY A 80 -10.85 -8.37 -13.99
CA GLY A 80 -10.90 -8.31 -15.44
C GLY A 80 -11.60 -7.06 -16.01
N VAL A 81 -12.21 -6.22 -15.16
CA VAL A 81 -12.89 -5.00 -15.59
C VAL A 81 -11.88 -3.86 -15.76
N GLN A 82 -11.89 -3.23 -16.93
CA GLN A 82 -11.07 -2.05 -17.18
C GLN A 82 -11.76 -0.79 -16.65
N ALA A 83 -10.93 0.19 -16.23
CA ALA A 83 -11.42 1.50 -15.82
C ALA A 83 -12.05 2.22 -17.02
N GLU A 84 -13.19 2.86 -16.81
CA GLU A 84 -13.85 3.72 -17.80
C GLU A 84 -13.23 5.13 -17.82
N ALA A 85 -13.43 5.86 -18.90
CA ALA A 85 -12.76 7.16 -19.09
C ALA A 85 -13.29 8.26 -18.16
N ASP A 86 -14.50 8.14 -17.67
CA ASP A 86 -15.18 9.07 -16.77
C ASP A 86 -15.04 8.72 -15.29
N GLU A 87 -14.44 7.56 -14.97
CA GLU A 87 -14.19 7.18 -13.58
C GLU A 87 -13.08 8.04 -12.94
N ARG A 88 -13.31 8.40 -11.69
CA ARG A 88 -12.35 9.12 -10.87
C ARG A 88 -11.12 8.27 -10.59
N SER A 89 -9.95 8.91 -10.48
CA SER A 89 -8.73 8.21 -10.08
C SER A 89 -8.86 7.66 -8.65
N ARG A 90 -8.55 6.37 -8.46
CA ARG A 90 -8.49 5.75 -7.12
C ARG A 90 -7.51 6.44 -6.17
N GLY A 91 -6.44 7.05 -6.72
CA GLY A 91 -5.51 7.86 -5.94
C GLY A 91 -6.14 9.09 -5.30
N ALA A 92 -7.27 9.58 -5.83
CA ALA A 92 -8.05 10.65 -5.21
C ALA A 92 -8.63 10.23 -3.86
N LEU A 93 -9.04 8.97 -3.67
CA LEU A 93 -9.52 8.46 -2.38
C LEU A 93 -8.51 8.65 -1.26
N VAL A 94 -7.22 8.43 -1.56
CA VAL A 94 -6.13 8.64 -0.60
C VAL A 94 -5.98 10.13 -0.29
N THR A 95 -5.90 10.98 -1.30
CA THR A 95 -5.72 12.43 -1.10
C THR A 95 -6.92 13.07 -0.41
N ASP A 96 -8.13 12.67 -0.78
CA ASP A 96 -9.37 13.20 -0.19
C ASP A 96 -9.49 12.82 1.29
N PHE A 97 -9.12 11.57 1.66
CA PHE A 97 -9.08 11.17 3.06
C PHE A 97 -8.02 11.94 3.83
N LEU A 98 -6.79 12.01 3.33
CA LEU A 98 -5.67 12.66 4.04
C LEU A 98 -5.90 14.17 4.26
N THR A 99 -6.69 14.81 3.42
CA THR A 99 -7.02 16.24 3.53
C THR A 99 -8.35 16.52 4.25
N SER A 100 -9.12 15.48 4.57
CA SER A 100 -10.39 15.62 5.27
C SER A 100 -10.18 15.61 6.80
N ASP A 101 -11.18 16.07 7.54
CA ASP A 101 -11.27 16.00 9.00
C ASP A 101 -12.18 14.86 9.49
N LYS A 102 -12.79 14.10 8.57
CA LYS A 102 -13.70 12.99 8.89
C LYS A 102 -12.97 11.85 9.57
N SER A 103 -13.65 11.13 10.48
CA SER A 103 -13.13 9.86 10.98
C SER A 103 -12.94 8.86 9.83
N PRO A 104 -12.03 7.87 9.94
CA PRO A 104 -11.87 6.85 8.91
C PRO A 104 -13.18 6.14 8.54
N MET A 105 -14.03 5.83 9.52
CA MET A 105 -15.32 5.17 9.27
C MET A 105 -16.32 6.08 8.56
N ASP A 106 -16.42 7.35 8.98
CA ASP A 106 -17.35 8.30 8.35
C ASP A 106 -16.92 8.63 6.92
N PHE A 107 -15.62 8.75 6.67
CA PHE A 107 -15.11 8.91 5.32
C PHE A 107 -15.46 7.71 4.44
N ALA A 108 -15.17 6.49 4.92
CA ALA A 108 -15.41 5.26 4.16
C ALA A 108 -16.90 5.06 3.80
N ARG A 109 -17.82 5.46 4.69
CA ARG A 109 -19.28 5.37 4.45
C ARG A 109 -19.81 6.39 3.45
N GLN A 110 -19.07 7.47 3.19
CA GLN A 110 -19.50 8.56 2.30
C GLN A 110 -18.87 8.49 0.91
N ILE A 111 -18.10 7.43 0.62
CA ILE A 111 -17.52 7.23 -0.70
C ILE A 111 -18.63 6.84 -1.68
N GLU A 112 -18.73 7.59 -2.79
CA GLU A 112 -19.57 7.21 -3.94
C GLU A 112 -18.85 6.10 -4.71
N LEU A 113 -19.12 4.86 -4.33
CA LEU A 113 -18.38 3.67 -4.78
C LEU A 113 -18.40 3.46 -6.29
N GLN A 114 -19.51 3.90 -6.94
CA GLN A 114 -19.71 3.79 -8.39
C GLN A 114 -18.85 4.76 -9.22
N ASP A 115 -18.26 5.77 -8.57
CA ASP A 115 -17.45 6.76 -9.28
C ASP A 115 -16.03 6.25 -9.60
N TYR A 116 -15.69 5.04 -9.15
CA TYR A 116 -14.32 4.51 -9.23
C TYR A 116 -14.29 3.11 -9.84
N ALA A 117 -13.27 2.85 -10.64
CA ALA A 117 -12.87 1.48 -10.97
C ALA A 117 -12.61 0.65 -9.69
N GLY A 118 -12.57 -0.68 -9.83
CA GLY A 118 -12.36 -1.59 -8.71
C GLY A 118 -11.17 -1.21 -7.82
N PHE A 119 -11.40 -1.09 -6.51
CA PHE A 119 -10.38 -0.74 -5.52
C PHE A 119 -10.55 -1.48 -4.19
N ASN A 120 -9.44 -1.63 -3.47
CA ASN A 120 -9.37 -1.84 -2.02
C ASN A 120 -8.77 -0.57 -1.40
N LEU A 121 -9.46 0.05 -0.45
CA LEU A 121 -9.00 1.22 0.29
C LEU A 121 -8.83 0.86 1.76
N ILE A 122 -7.66 1.18 2.31
CA ILE A 122 -7.39 1.06 3.73
C ILE A 122 -6.97 2.44 4.23
N ILE A 123 -7.70 2.95 5.21
CA ILE A 123 -7.50 4.27 5.79
C ILE A 123 -7.48 4.19 7.29
N GLY A 124 -6.72 5.07 7.93
CA GLY A 124 -6.64 5.07 9.38
C GLY A 124 -6.05 6.34 9.97
N ASP A 125 -6.12 6.39 11.27
CA ASP A 125 -5.46 7.36 12.13
C ASP A 125 -4.71 6.64 13.27
N ALA A 126 -4.42 7.35 14.35
CA ALA A 126 -3.74 6.76 15.51
C ALA A 126 -4.62 5.78 16.31
N LEU A 127 -5.94 5.79 16.13
CA LEU A 127 -6.90 5.07 16.96
C LEU A 127 -7.64 3.97 16.23
N GLN A 128 -7.96 4.18 14.96
CA GLN A 128 -8.72 3.24 14.17
C GLN A 128 -8.18 3.09 12.75
N ALA A 129 -8.36 1.91 12.18
CA ALA A 129 -8.14 1.64 10.77
C ALA A 129 -9.41 1.00 10.18
N VAL A 130 -9.74 1.38 8.97
CA VAL A 130 -10.94 0.92 8.25
C VAL A 130 -10.56 0.44 6.87
N MET A 131 -11.17 -0.65 6.45
CA MET A 131 -11.08 -1.17 5.10
C MET A 131 -12.44 -1.12 4.41
N VAL A 132 -12.43 -0.79 3.11
CA VAL A 132 -13.61 -0.78 2.25
C VAL A 132 -13.18 -1.09 0.80
N ASN A 133 -14.06 -1.73 0.05
CA ASN A 133 -13.92 -1.83 -1.40
C ASN A 133 -15.28 -1.62 -2.11
N ASN A 134 -15.24 -1.39 -3.41
CA ASN A 134 -16.45 -1.29 -4.25
C ASN A 134 -16.77 -2.63 -4.96
N ARG A 135 -16.36 -3.75 -4.37
CA ARG A 135 -16.61 -5.12 -4.86
C ARG A 135 -17.22 -6.01 -3.76
N GLY A 136 -18.06 -5.41 -2.92
CA GLY A 136 -18.86 -6.14 -1.92
C GLY A 136 -18.33 -6.13 -0.48
N HIS A 137 -17.16 -5.53 -0.21
CA HIS A 137 -16.67 -5.37 1.16
C HIS A 137 -17.06 -4.00 1.72
N ALA A 138 -18.10 -3.99 2.57
CA ALA A 138 -18.59 -2.79 3.23
C ALA A 138 -17.51 -2.18 4.17
N PRO A 139 -17.56 -0.87 4.48
CA PRO A 139 -16.68 -0.26 5.46
C PRO A 139 -16.64 -1.04 6.78
N SER A 140 -15.50 -1.59 7.13
CA SER A 140 -15.30 -2.40 8.33
C SER A 140 -14.01 -2.01 9.07
N PRO A 141 -14.00 -2.02 10.42
CA PRO A 141 -12.79 -1.76 11.17
C PRO A 141 -11.78 -2.90 11.00
N LEU A 142 -10.50 -2.57 10.95
CA LEU A 142 -9.44 -3.55 11.14
C LEU A 142 -9.29 -3.83 12.64
N TYR A 143 -9.32 -5.09 13.01
CA TYR A 143 -9.02 -5.54 14.37
C TYR A 143 -7.51 -5.73 14.55
N ALA A 144 -7.05 -5.76 15.79
CA ALA A 144 -5.64 -6.03 16.09
C ALA A 144 -5.18 -7.34 15.44
N GLY A 145 -4.11 -7.27 14.65
CA GLY A 145 -3.64 -8.44 13.90
C GLY A 145 -2.76 -8.10 12.70
N LEU A 146 -2.36 -9.15 11.99
CA LEU A 146 -1.64 -9.06 10.73
C LEU A 146 -2.61 -9.29 9.56
N HIS A 147 -2.87 -8.23 8.80
CA HIS A 147 -3.70 -8.23 7.61
C HIS A 147 -2.81 -8.15 6.36
N VAL A 148 -3.11 -8.97 5.36
CA VAL A 148 -2.41 -8.89 4.07
C VAL A 148 -3.46 -8.86 2.97
N VAL A 149 -3.44 -7.79 2.20
CA VAL A 149 -4.42 -7.50 1.15
C VAL A 149 -3.70 -7.30 -0.18
N SER A 150 -4.25 -7.80 -1.25
CA SER A 150 -3.78 -7.56 -2.60
C SER A 150 -4.92 -7.06 -3.49
N ASN A 151 -5.09 -7.65 -4.64
CA ASN A 151 -5.98 -7.15 -5.68
C ASN A 151 -7.32 -7.90 -5.76
N GLY A 152 -7.65 -8.73 -4.78
CA GLY A 152 -8.91 -9.45 -4.61
C GLY A 152 -9.62 -9.03 -3.34
N GLN A 153 -10.49 -9.90 -2.82
CA GLN A 153 -11.12 -9.67 -1.52
C GLN A 153 -10.09 -9.71 -0.38
N PRO A 154 -10.37 -9.05 0.76
CA PRO A 154 -9.46 -9.03 1.90
C PRO A 154 -9.07 -10.43 2.41
N ASP A 155 -9.98 -11.38 2.30
CA ASP A 155 -9.81 -12.74 2.81
C ASP A 155 -9.33 -13.73 1.75
N ASP A 156 -9.04 -13.27 0.53
CA ASP A 156 -8.51 -14.12 -0.53
C ASP A 156 -7.12 -14.63 -0.15
N GLY A 157 -7.04 -15.94 0.04
CA GLY A 157 -5.82 -16.67 0.39
C GLY A 157 -4.92 -16.89 -0.85
N TRP A 158 -4.59 -15.84 -1.60
CA TRP A 158 -3.71 -15.98 -2.75
C TRP A 158 -2.29 -16.36 -2.31
N PHE A 159 -1.58 -17.08 -3.16
CA PHE A 159 -0.21 -17.52 -2.87
C PHE A 159 0.68 -16.38 -2.33
N LYS A 160 0.68 -15.22 -2.98
CA LYS A 160 1.50 -14.08 -2.55
C LYS A 160 1.08 -13.49 -1.20
N THR A 161 -0.23 -13.46 -0.88
CA THR A 161 -0.71 -12.94 0.40
C THR A 161 -0.35 -13.85 1.54
N GLU A 162 -0.52 -15.17 1.39
CA GLU A 162 -0.16 -16.15 2.41
C GLU A 162 1.36 -16.23 2.62
N LYS A 163 2.11 -16.15 1.53
CA LYS A 163 3.56 -16.15 1.59
C LYS A 163 4.11 -14.92 2.30
N LEU A 164 3.62 -13.72 1.95
CA LEU A 164 4.00 -12.48 2.62
C LEU A 164 3.63 -12.53 4.11
N ARG A 165 2.42 -12.99 4.44
CA ARG A 165 1.96 -13.17 5.83
C ARG A 165 2.87 -14.10 6.63
N GLY A 166 3.22 -15.25 6.05
CA GLY A 166 4.11 -16.24 6.70
C GLY A 166 5.50 -15.68 6.96
N ARG A 167 6.10 -15.05 5.95
CA ARG A 167 7.44 -14.46 6.06
C ARG A 167 7.48 -13.30 7.06
N LEU A 168 6.47 -12.43 7.07
CA LEU A 168 6.39 -11.34 8.05
C LEU A 168 6.36 -11.86 9.49
N ARG A 169 5.57 -12.90 9.76
CA ARG A 169 5.50 -13.51 11.09
C ARG A 169 6.83 -14.12 11.54
N GLN A 170 7.62 -14.62 10.62
CA GLN A 170 8.87 -15.33 10.92
C GLN A 170 10.10 -14.40 10.93
N GLU A 171 10.13 -13.41 10.03
CA GLU A 171 11.36 -12.68 9.73
C GLU A 171 11.33 -11.21 10.17
N VAL A 172 10.15 -10.58 10.30
CA VAL A 172 10.04 -9.13 10.57
C VAL A 172 9.41 -8.82 11.92
N LEU A 173 8.21 -9.38 12.21
CA LEU A 173 7.51 -9.06 13.45
C LEU A 173 8.30 -9.39 14.72
N PRO A 174 9.08 -10.48 14.81
CA PRO A 174 9.92 -10.75 15.98
C PRO A 174 10.98 -9.66 16.21
N LEU A 175 11.58 -9.13 15.14
CA LEU A 175 12.59 -8.06 15.26
C LEU A 175 11.96 -6.76 15.80
N ILE A 176 10.73 -6.45 15.41
CA ILE A 176 9.99 -5.30 15.93
C ILE A 176 9.62 -5.52 17.40
N ALA A 177 9.16 -6.72 17.76
CA ALA A 177 8.81 -7.09 19.13
C ALA A 177 10.00 -7.04 20.10
N GLU A 178 11.20 -7.33 19.62
CA GLU A 178 12.47 -7.25 20.37
C GLU A 178 13.04 -5.82 20.42
N ASP A 179 12.29 -4.81 19.96
CA ASP A 179 12.72 -3.40 19.85
C ASP A 179 14.06 -3.24 19.11
N SER A 180 14.28 -4.06 18.10
CA SER A 180 15.46 -3.96 17.24
C SER A 180 15.55 -2.60 16.56
N LEU A 181 16.76 -2.12 16.31
CA LEU A 181 16.98 -0.86 15.61
C LEU A 181 16.20 -0.85 14.29
N PRO A 182 15.56 0.28 13.92
CA PRO A 182 14.74 0.38 12.70
C PRO A 182 15.43 -0.15 11.45
N ALA A 183 16.74 0.06 11.29
CA ALA A 183 17.49 -0.42 10.13
C ALA A 183 17.39 -1.95 9.95
N TYR A 184 17.53 -2.73 11.03
CA TYR A 184 17.54 -4.20 10.93
C TYR A 184 16.19 -4.77 10.49
N TRP A 185 15.09 -4.35 11.13
CA TRP A 185 13.78 -4.87 10.74
C TRP A 185 13.30 -4.30 9.40
N GLN A 186 13.71 -3.08 9.01
CA GLN A 186 13.41 -2.51 7.70
C GLN A 186 14.15 -3.26 6.59
N ASP A 187 15.41 -3.65 6.79
CA ASP A 187 16.14 -4.49 5.83
C ASP A 187 15.45 -5.84 5.64
N ALA A 188 15.04 -6.50 6.74
CA ALA A 188 14.27 -7.73 6.69
C ALA A 188 12.92 -7.53 5.97
N ALA A 189 12.22 -6.42 6.22
CA ALA A 189 10.97 -6.07 5.56
C ALA A 189 11.15 -5.89 4.04
N TYR A 190 12.19 -5.19 3.62
CA TYR A 190 12.51 -5.06 2.20
C TYR A 190 12.92 -6.38 1.56
N ALA A 191 13.62 -7.26 2.28
CA ALA A 191 13.95 -8.60 1.79
C ALA A 191 12.68 -9.44 1.56
N VAL A 192 11.71 -9.35 2.46
CA VAL A 192 10.41 -10.02 2.32
C VAL A 192 9.60 -9.43 1.17
N LEU A 193 9.57 -8.10 1.02
CA LEU A 193 8.90 -7.43 -0.09
C LEU A 193 9.55 -7.73 -1.45
N SER A 194 10.81 -8.17 -1.48
CA SER A 194 11.54 -8.51 -2.72
C SER A 194 11.40 -9.97 -3.14
N ASP A 195 10.49 -10.72 -2.55
CA ASP A 195 10.27 -12.13 -2.92
C ASP A 195 9.57 -12.23 -4.29
N ASN A 196 10.32 -12.65 -5.30
CA ASN A 196 9.86 -12.75 -6.69
C ASN A 196 9.33 -14.15 -7.07
N ARG A 197 9.22 -15.09 -6.11
CA ARG A 197 8.67 -16.42 -6.39
C ARG A 197 7.21 -16.35 -6.78
N GLN A 198 6.92 -16.90 -7.95
CA GLN A 198 5.57 -17.04 -8.48
C GLN A 198 4.85 -18.26 -7.89
N ALA A 199 3.51 -18.22 -7.94
CA ALA A 199 2.67 -19.31 -7.50
C ALA A 199 2.83 -20.55 -8.41
N PRO A 200 2.69 -21.77 -7.88
CA PRO A 200 2.42 -22.93 -8.71
C PRO A 200 1.14 -22.73 -9.54
N ALA A 201 1.08 -23.35 -10.74
CA ALA A 201 -0.01 -23.14 -11.67
C ALA A 201 -1.40 -23.54 -11.14
N ASP A 202 -1.45 -24.47 -10.20
CA ASP A 202 -2.67 -24.92 -9.50
C ASP A 202 -3.12 -24.00 -8.37
N GLN A 203 -2.29 -23.03 -7.98
CA GLN A 203 -2.59 -22.03 -6.95
C GLN A 203 -2.84 -20.63 -7.50
N LEU A 204 -2.94 -20.49 -8.83
CA LEU A 204 -3.28 -19.23 -9.45
C LEU A 204 -4.76 -18.91 -9.25
N PRO A 205 -5.10 -17.66 -8.89
CA PRO A 205 -6.49 -17.23 -8.85
C PRO A 205 -7.09 -17.20 -10.27
N ASP A 206 -8.41 -17.17 -10.34
CA ASP A 206 -9.15 -16.85 -11.56
C ASP A 206 -9.83 -15.50 -11.37
N THR A 207 -9.23 -14.46 -11.96
CA THR A 207 -9.75 -13.08 -11.87
C THR A 207 -10.19 -12.53 -13.22
N GLY A 208 -10.41 -13.42 -14.21
CA GLY A 208 -10.76 -13.03 -15.57
C GLY A 208 -9.56 -12.63 -16.44
N MET A 209 -8.34 -12.79 -15.94
CA MET A 209 -7.11 -12.58 -16.70
C MET A 209 -6.63 -13.88 -17.35
N SER A 210 -5.72 -13.79 -18.36
CA SER A 210 -5.09 -15.00 -18.89
C SER A 210 -4.19 -15.66 -17.84
N ARG A 211 -3.96 -16.97 -17.97
CA ARG A 211 -3.12 -17.74 -17.02
C ARG A 211 -1.69 -17.21 -16.97
N GLU A 212 -1.16 -16.74 -18.08
CA GLU A 212 0.18 -16.14 -18.18
C GLU A 212 0.24 -14.84 -17.36
N VAL A 213 -0.81 -14.02 -17.42
CA VAL A 213 -0.92 -12.78 -16.64
C VAL A 213 -1.10 -13.10 -15.15
N GLU A 214 -1.96 -14.06 -14.80
CA GLU A 214 -2.10 -14.51 -13.41
C GLU A 214 -0.78 -15.01 -12.83
N GLN A 215 -0.02 -15.80 -13.61
CA GLN A 215 1.30 -16.30 -13.23
C GLN A 215 2.27 -15.14 -12.96
N MET A 216 2.36 -14.19 -13.87
CA MET A 216 3.22 -13.00 -13.77
C MET A 216 2.90 -12.18 -12.52
N LEU A 217 1.61 -12.03 -12.18
CA LEU A 217 1.13 -11.20 -11.07
C LEU A 217 1.07 -11.94 -9.72
N SER A 218 1.53 -13.20 -9.67
CA SER A 218 1.35 -14.08 -8.49
C SER A 218 2.45 -13.94 -7.43
N SER A 219 3.55 -13.23 -7.72
CA SER A 219 4.64 -12.97 -6.76
C SER A 219 4.38 -11.74 -5.89
N VAL A 220 5.09 -11.63 -4.76
CA VAL A 220 5.12 -10.42 -3.92
C VAL A 220 5.85 -9.29 -4.65
N TYR A 221 7.01 -9.60 -5.26
CA TYR A 221 7.78 -8.72 -6.13
C TYR A 221 7.65 -9.17 -7.57
N ILE A 222 7.19 -8.29 -8.43
CA ILE A 222 7.06 -8.54 -9.87
C ILE A 222 8.31 -7.99 -10.56
N GLU A 223 9.12 -8.91 -11.10
CA GLU A 223 10.27 -8.53 -11.93
C GLU A 223 9.79 -7.75 -13.17
N PRO A 224 10.54 -6.72 -13.60
CA PRO A 224 10.19 -5.96 -14.78
C PRO A 224 10.04 -6.85 -16.01
N VAL A 225 8.86 -6.84 -16.61
CA VAL A 225 8.53 -7.67 -17.78
C VAL A 225 7.79 -6.82 -18.82
N ALA A 226 8.06 -7.07 -20.10
CA ALA A 226 7.32 -6.46 -21.19
C ALA A 226 5.86 -6.93 -21.13
N PHE A 227 4.94 -6.00 -21.04
CA PHE A 227 3.52 -6.27 -20.86
C PHE A 227 2.69 -5.47 -21.85
N ASP A 228 1.79 -6.14 -22.53
CA ASP A 228 0.92 -5.73 -23.60
C ASP A 228 1.42 -6.10 -25.02
N GLN A 229 0.62 -6.94 -25.65
CA GLN A 229 0.92 -7.48 -26.99
C GLN A 229 0.51 -6.54 -28.15
N ARG A 230 -0.04 -5.33 -27.85
CA ARG A 230 -0.67 -4.47 -28.85
C ARG A 230 0.09 -3.18 -29.15
N GLN A 231 1.13 -2.85 -28.38
CA GLN A 231 1.90 -1.61 -28.53
C GLN A 231 3.39 -1.89 -28.73
N ALA A 232 4.01 -1.17 -29.64
CA ALA A 232 5.46 -1.18 -29.82
C ALA A 232 6.03 0.24 -29.64
N PRO A 233 7.04 0.46 -28.77
CA PRO A 233 7.67 -0.54 -27.89
C PRO A 233 6.73 -0.99 -26.77
N LEU A 234 6.83 -2.27 -26.38
CA LEU A 234 6.01 -2.83 -25.29
C LEU A 234 6.31 -2.12 -23.97
N PRO A 235 5.29 -1.63 -23.25
CA PRO A 235 5.52 -1.06 -21.93
C PRO A 235 6.02 -2.13 -20.93
N THR A 236 6.91 -1.74 -20.04
CA THR A 236 7.44 -2.61 -19.00
C THR A 236 6.59 -2.45 -17.74
N TYR A 237 6.11 -3.57 -17.20
CA TYR A 237 5.34 -3.64 -15.97
C TYR A 237 6.13 -4.37 -14.89
N GLY A 238 6.04 -3.92 -13.64
CA GLY A 238 6.69 -4.57 -12.51
C GLY A 238 6.50 -3.82 -11.19
N THR A 239 7.10 -4.35 -10.13
CA THR A 239 7.17 -3.64 -8.86
C THR A 239 8.04 -2.40 -9.03
N ARG A 240 7.46 -1.25 -8.80
CA ARG A 240 8.12 0.05 -8.98
C ARG A 240 8.63 0.63 -7.66
N THR A 241 7.80 0.59 -6.62
CA THR A 241 8.12 1.22 -5.34
C THR A 241 7.81 0.27 -4.20
N GLN A 242 8.74 0.14 -3.27
CA GLN A 242 8.57 -0.56 -2.01
C GLN A 242 8.50 0.48 -0.89
N SER A 243 7.49 0.39 -0.03
CA SER A 243 7.25 1.39 1.01
C SER A 243 7.04 0.75 2.38
N ILE A 244 7.53 1.44 3.41
CA ILE A 244 7.32 1.10 4.82
C ILE A 244 6.74 2.33 5.52
N LEU A 245 5.58 2.17 6.15
CA LEU A 245 4.95 3.18 6.99
C LEU A 245 4.83 2.66 8.41
N THR A 246 5.23 3.47 9.37
CA THR A 246 5.02 3.19 10.80
C THR A 246 4.32 4.36 11.48
N LEU A 247 3.46 4.06 12.45
CA LEU A 247 3.05 5.01 13.47
C LEU A 247 3.73 4.64 14.78
N ARG A 248 4.31 5.62 15.46
CA ARG A 248 4.79 5.48 16.83
C ARG A 248 3.98 6.37 17.77
N GLN A 249 3.73 5.85 18.96
CA GLN A 249 3.08 6.60 20.05
C GLN A 249 4.05 6.73 21.21
N ASP A 250 4.48 7.97 21.48
CA ASP A 250 5.30 8.24 22.67
C ASP A 250 4.40 8.31 23.89
N LYS A 251 4.45 7.28 24.73
CA LYS A 251 3.73 7.23 26.01
C LYS A 251 4.52 8.00 27.08
N HIS A 252 4.49 9.33 27.06
CA HIS A 252 4.97 10.10 28.21
C HIS A 252 3.94 10.10 29.33
N LYS A 253 4.32 9.67 30.54
CA LYS A 253 3.50 9.74 31.73
C LYS A 253 3.09 11.22 31.98
N GLY A 254 1.80 11.55 31.78
CA GLY A 254 1.22 12.85 32.12
C GLY A 254 1.13 13.91 31.01
N ALA A 255 1.54 13.59 29.77
CA ALA A 255 1.35 14.47 28.62
C ALA A 255 0.45 13.79 27.55
N SER A 256 -0.16 14.59 26.68
CA SER A 256 -0.87 14.09 25.50
C SER A 256 0.07 13.19 24.69
N SER A 257 -0.31 11.94 24.44
CA SER A 257 0.45 10.99 23.64
C SER A 257 0.68 11.60 22.25
N LYS A 258 1.96 11.79 21.87
CA LYS A 258 2.29 12.28 20.53
C LYS A 258 2.41 11.09 19.59
N THR A 259 1.66 11.13 18.48
CA THR A 259 1.78 10.15 17.40
C THR A 259 2.69 10.70 16.31
N THR A 260 3.68 9.92 15.93
CA THR A 260 4.60 10.25 14.84
C THR A 260 4.48 9.19 13.74
N ALA A 261 4.25 9.64 12.52
CA ALA A 261 4.26 8.78 11.33
C ALA A 261 5.63 8.86 10.64
N THR A 262 6.17 7.73 10.25
CA THR A 262 7.35 7.66 9.40
C THR A 262 7.02 6.86 8.15
N LEU A 263 7.15 7.47 6.98
CA LEU A 263 6.98 6.83 5.68
C LEU A 263 8.30 6.90 4.93
N VAL A 264 8.83 5.75 4.58
CA VAL A 264 10.04 5.61 3.76
C VAL A 264 9.73 4.76 2.53
N SER A 265 10.40 5.04 1.43
CA SER A 265 10.26 4.24 0.21
C SER A 265 11.60 4.10 -0.50
N ARG A 266 11.70 3.03 -1.29
CA ARG A 266 12.77 2.87 -2.27
C ARG A 266 12.16 2.54 -3.63
N GLU A 267 12.76 3.06 -4.69
CA GLU A 267 12.45 2.60 -6.03
C GLU A 267 13.02 1.18 -6.19
N ALA A 268 12.22 0.29 -6.76
CA ALA A 268 12.72 -1.01 -7.13
C ALA A 268 13.76 -0.81 -8.25
N SER A 269 14.99 -1.21 -8.00
CA SER A 269 16.04 -1.13 -9.04
C SER A 269 15.63 -2.02 -10.20
N ALA A 270 15.50 -1.44 -11.40
CA ALA A 270 15.56 -2.25 -12.60
C ALA A 270 16.87 -3.07 -12.50
N ALA A 271 16.75 -4.40 -12.52
CA ALA A 271 17.94 -5.23 -12.58
C ALA A 271 18.79 -4.67 -13.73
N ALA A 272 20.04 -4.31 -13.44
CA ALA A 272 20.96 -3.88 -14.47
C ALA A 272 20.98 -5.00 -15.50
N THR A 273 20.36 -4.76 -16.66
CA THR A 273 20.47 -5.65 -17.81
C THR A 273 21.94 -5.65 -18.15
N GLY A 274 22.66 -6.66 -17.65
CA GLY A 274 24.05 -6.91 -18.02
C GLY A 274 24.11 -7.06 -19.52
N THR A 275 24.87 -6.16 -20.12
CA THR A 275 25.34 -6.24 -21.51
C THR A 275 26.17 -7.49 -21.74
#